data_c8a00e78d7facc1519b99a184d1b069b
#
_entry.id   c8a00e78d7facc1519b99a184d1b069b
#
_cell.length_a   1.000
_cell.length_b   1.000
_cell.length_c   1.000
_cell.angle_alpha   90.00
_cell.angle_beta   90.00
_cell.angle_gamma   90.00
#
_symmetry.space_group_name_H-M   'P 1'
#
loop_
_entity.id
_entity.type
_entity.pdbx_description
1 polymer ?
#
loop_
_entity_poly.entity_id
_entity_poly.type
_entity_poly.pdbx_seq_one_letter_code
_entity_poly.pdbx_strand_id
1 'polypeptide(L)'
;MLAASSGRALPNFLRIVCVLVLAASPALSKTHPVPLEKNVDSAKCLECHEDKSKGKAVHSAIATGCLSCHEVRVSRDVTRVKLITSTTQALCLSCHDEKKVQAGQTIHPPAVRDCVKCHDPHQSDNPVQLVKATSGTTREENLCLRCHNTGLNVPKDGSRHAALDMGCETCHLTHKNGERGKIEFEEHLKKDVPALCVECHDTKDAGLQKAHNSQPFATSNCLQCHNPHQSAKPKLMQTFLHVPFESKMCDSCHQPSADGKVVLINTDSRGLCLTCHEDQAKKIEAAKVQHPGAQGDCVACHNPHAGKSPGFLQPDPVKACVTCHSDQAEQMKKAVLHQPAFDQGCATCHEPHGGDSAHLLRAASPNKLCLECHGPEPNPQKLESEHLLTIFDGKVKLPEDYFKKVTLLPLQYGHGHPVERHPVIDIVDPSNMNHVLKPINCLTCHQPHSGANQGMLVKDQANDMAFCMTCHANMTQGKGPQAQGAPPEGAQPQGGKTK
;
A
#
# COMPACT_ATOMS: atom_id res chain seq x y z
N MET A 1 1.89 18.18 68.60
CA MET A 1 0.53 17.91 69.10
C MET A 1 -0.11 16.96 68.14
N LEU A 2 -0.14 15.70 68.54
CA LEU A 2 -1.31 14.87 68.90
C LEU A 2 -2.21 14.63 67.66
N ALA A 3 -2.65 13.44 67.29
CA ALA A 3 -2.58 12.03 67.75
C ALA A 3 -3.21 11.19 66.61
N ALA A 4 -2.70 10.09 66.27
CA ALA A 4 -3.06 8.70 66.43
C ALA A 4 -4.56 8.33 66.39
N SER A 5 -4.92 7.40 65.48
CA SER A 5 -5.59 6.10 65.75
C SER A 5 -5.93 5.45 64.43
N SER A 6 -5.35 4.36 64.02
CA SER A 6 -5.65 2.95 64.35
C SER A 6 -7.04 2.50 63.87
N GLY A 7 -7.08 1.57 62.97
CA GLY A 7 -8.25 0.79 62.59
C GLY A 7 -7.90 -0.31 61.57
N ARG A 8 -7.62 -1.50 62.09
CA ARG A 8 -7.45 -2.77 61.36
C ARG A 8 -8.74 -3.20 60.68
N ALA A 9 -8.66 -3.81 59.54
CA ALA A 9 -9.26 -5.12 59.23
C ALA A 9 -8.84 -5.61 57.81
N LEU A 10 -8.17 -6.72 57.76
CA LEU A 10 -8.11 -7.76 56.72
C LEU A 10 -9.33 -8.68 56.93
N PRO A 11 -9.63 -9.66 56.08
CA PRO A 11 -9.39 -9.92 54.65
C PRO A 11 -10.66 -10.45 53.95
N ASN A 12 -10.64 -10.56 52.64
CA ASN A 12 -11.30 -11.68 52.00
C ASN A 12 -10.70 -11.89 50.57
N PHE A 13 -9.89 -12.92 50.46
CA PHE A 13 -9.50 -13.57 49.23
C PHE A 13 -10.73 -14.23 48.62
N LEU A 14 -11.27 -13.65 47.56
CA LEU A 14 -12.19 -14.35 46.68
C LEU A 14 -11.42 -14.70 45.38
N ARG A 15 -10.98 -15.93 45.30
CA ARG A 15 -10.43 -16.54 44.08
C ARG A 15 -11.54 -16.65 43.04
N ILE A 16 -11.58 -15.73 42.09
CA ILE A 16 -12.37 -15.90 40.86
C ILE A 16 -11.50 -16.71 39.91
N VAL A 17 -11.81 -17.98 39.79
CA VAL A 17 -11.34 -18.85 38.71
C VAL A 17 -12.12 -18.44 37.47
N CYS A 18 -11.53 -17.60 36.61
CA CYS A 18 -12.04 -17.37 35.27
C CYS A 18 -11.72 -18.61 34.40
N VAL A 19 -12.71 -19.48 34.29
CA VAL A 19 -12.74 -20.51 33.26
C VAL A 19 -12.99 -19.81 31.94
N LEU A 20 -11.94 -19.59 31.16
CA LEU A 20 -12.02 -19.18 29.75
C LEU A 20 -12.62 -20.34 28.95
N VAL A 21 -13.94 -20.38 28.84
CA VAL A 21 -14.64 -21.18 27.86
C VAL A 21 -14.42 -20.45 26.50
N LEU A 22 -13.48 -20.94 25.72
CA LEU A 22 -13.37 -20.63 24.29
C LEU A 22 -14.63 -21.19 23.59
N ALA A 23 -15.70 -20.41 23.62
CA ALA A 23 -16.84 -20.64 22.74
C ALA A 23 -16.39 -20.29 21.30
N ALA A 24 -15.93 -21.30 20.56
CA ALA A 24 -15.98 -21.26 19.13
C ALA A 24 -17.45 -21.06 18.74
N SER A 25 -17.85 -19.82 18.48
CA SER A 25 -19.18 -19.52 17.97
C SER A 25 -19.28 -20.11 16.57
N PRO A 26 -20.03 -21.19 16.33
CA PRO A 26 -20.42 -21.55 14.98
C PRO A 26 -21.17 -20.32 14.44
N ALA A 27 -20.88 -19.94 13.21
CA ALA A 27 -21.67 -18.95 12.48
C ALA A 27 -23.12 -19.51 12.40
N LEU A 28 -23.91 -19.22 13.43
CA LEU A 28 -25.32 -19.55 13.50
C LEU A 28 -26.01 -18.84 12.34
N SER A 29 -26.28 -19.55 11.28
CA SER A 29 -27.20 -19.13 10.24
C SER A 29 -28.47 -18.68 10.97
N LYS A 30 -28.73 -17.35 10.94
CA LYS A 30 -29.89 -16.77 11.63
C LYS A 30 -31.14 -17.47 11.18
N THR A 31 -31.90 -18.02 12.13
CA THR A 31 -33.22 -18.59 11.87
C THR A 31 -34.19 -17.45 11.58
N HIS A 32 -35.11 -17.66 10.64
CA HIS A 32 -36.18 -16.68 10.42
C HIS A 32 -37.13 -16.73 11.64
N PRO A 33 -37.49 -15.59 12.23
CA PRO A 33 -38.24 -15.55 13.49
C PRO A 33 -39.69 -16.10 13.38
N VAL A 34 -40.24 -16.04 12.18
CA VAL A 34 -41.58 -16.55 11.86
C VAL A 34 -41.44 -17.79 11.01
N PRO A 35 -42.11 -18.91 11.32
CA PRO A 35 -42.15 -20.07 10.42
C PRO A 35 -42.76 -19.71 9.07
N LEU A 36 -42.10 -20.11 8.00
CA LEU A 36 -42.55 -19.89 6.63
C LEU A 36 -42.74 -21.23 5.94
N GLU A 37 -43.70 -21.30 5.04
CA GLU A 37 -43.82 -22.40 4.09
C GLU A 37 -42.73 -22.30 3.02
N LYS A 38 -42.30 -23.45 2.48
CA LYS A 38 -41.26 -23.48 1.45
C LYS A 38 -41.63 -22.67 0.21
N ASN A 39 -42.90 -22.60 -0.14
CA ASN A 39 -43.46 -21.90 -1.30
C ASN A 39 -44.26 -20.67 -0.87
N VAL A 40 -43.80 -19.92 0.13
CA VAL A 40 -44.43 -18.68 0.56
C VAL A 40 -44.53 -17.69 -0.59
N ASP A 41 -45.68 -17.00 -0.69
CA ASP A 41 -45.83 -15.92 -1.66
C ASP A 41 -44.87 -14.77 -1.32
N SER A 42 -44.10 -14.34 -2.30
CA SER A 42 -43.17 -13.21 -2.15
C SER A 42 -43.83 -11.92 -1.68
N ALA A 43 -45.10 -11.67 -2.01
CA ALA A 43 -45.83 -10.51 -1.57
C ALA A 43 -45.95 -10.41 -0.05
N LYS A 44 -46.09 -11.56 0.63
CA LYS A 44 -46.17 -11.63 2.08
C LYS A 44 -44.88 -11.20 2.80
N CYS A 45 -43.74 -11.27 2.12
CA CYS A 45 -42.48 -10.81 2.71
C CYS A 45 -42.51 -9.32 3.02
N LEU A 46 -43.16 -8.51 2.18
CA LEU A 46 -43.26 -7.07 2.36
C LEU A 46 -44.19 -6.65 3.49
N GLU A 47 -45.06 -7.54 3.99
CA GLU A 47 -45.91 -7.23 5.18
C GLU A 47 -45.06 -6.96 6.42
N CYS A 48 -43.87 -7.61 6.52
CA CYS A 48 -42.93 -7.43 7.63
C CYS A 48 -41.62 -6.72 7.19
N HIS A 49 -41.24 -6.80 5.92
CA HIS A 49 -40.02 -6.25 5.34
C HIS A 49 -40.31 -5.09 4.40
N GLU A 50 -41.30 -4.25 4.71
CA GLU A 50 -41.71 -3.10 3.88
C GLU A 50 -40.57 -2.10 3.66
N ASP A 51 -39.60 -2.04 4.60
CA ASP A 51 -38.40 -1.21 4.53
C ASP A 51 -37.54 -1.53 3.30
N LYS A 52 -37.63 -2.74 2.75
CA LYS A 52 -36.83 -3.16 1.58
C LYS A 52 -37.28 -2.55 0.26
N SER A 53 -38.40 -1.85 0.23
CA SER A 53 -38.99 -1.23 -0.97
C SER A 53 -39.25 0.28 -0.82
N LYS A 54 -38.84 0.93 0.26
CA LYS A 54 -39.21 2.30 0.59
C LYS A 54 -38.16 3.37 0.28
N GLY A 55 -36.98 3.03 -0.18
CA GLY A 55 -35.93 4.00 -0.52
C GLY A 55 -36.22 4.79 -1.80
N LYS A 56 -35.51 5.89 -2.01
CA LYS A 56 -35.59 6.69 -3.23
C LYS A 56 -35.14 5.94 -4.49
N ALA A 57 -34.19 5.04 -4.34
CA ALA A 57 -33.68 4.17 -5.40
C ALA A 57 -33.94 2.71 -5.02
N VAL A 58 -35.07 2.16 -5.44
CA VAL A 58 -35.44 0.77 -5.22
C VAL A 58 -34.90 -0.08 -6.38
N HIS A 59 -34.33 -1.22 -6.06
CA HIS A 59 -33.83 -2.15 -7.05
C HIS A 59 -34.97 -2.78 -7.83
N SER A 60 -34.92 -2.72 -9.16
CA SER A 60 -36.02 -3.22 -10.02
C SER A 60 -36.33 -4.70 -9.82
N ALA A 61 -35.35 -5.51 -9.41
CA ALA A 61 -35.56 -6.91 -9.09
C ALA A 61 -36.52 -7.18 -7.91
N ILE A 62 -36.82 -6.18 -7.08
CA ILE A 62 -37.83 -6.29 -6.03
C ILE A 62 -39.22 -6.60 -6.65
N ALA A 63 -39.50 -6.03 -7.83
CA ALA A 63 -40.73 -6.29 -8.54
C ALA A 63 -40.88 -7.73 -9.10
N THR A 64 -39.76 -8.46 -9.25
CA THR A 64 -39.79 -9.88 -9.67
C THR A 64 -40.04 -10.83 -8.51
N GLY A 65 -40.08 -10.31 -7.29
CA GLY A 65 -40.35 -11.05 -6.05
C GLY A 65 -39.09 -11.52 -5.32
N CYS A 66 -39.21 -11.64 -4.01
CA CYS A 66 -38.09 -11.93 -3.11
C CYS A 66 -37.41 -13.27 -3.41
N LEU A 67 -38.18 -14.27 -3.86
CA LEU A 67 -37.71 -15.62 -4.17
C LEU A 67 -36.85 -15.70 -5.46
N SER A 68 -36.78 -14.64 -6.25
CA SER A 68 -35.80 -14.56 -7.35
C SER A 68 -34.34 -14.49 -6.86
N CYS A 69 -34.13 -14.04 -5.63
CA CYS A 69 -32.81 -13.92 -5.03
C CYS A 69 -32.66 -14.76 -3.76
N HIS A 70 -33.74 -15.06 -3.08
CA HIS A 70 -33.78 -15.78 -1.82
C HIS A 70 -34.47 -17.11 -1.95
N GLU A 71 -34.00 -18.12 -1.22
CA GLU A 71 -34.69 -19.41 -1.03
C GLU A 71 -35.11 -19.60 0.43
N VAL A 72 -36.31 -20.12 0.64
CA VAL A 72 -36.79 -20.53 1.96
C VAL A 72 -36.46 -22.00 2.16
N ARG A 73 -35.64 -22.28 3.15
CA ARG A 73 -35.29 -23.66 3.58
C ARG A 73 -35.97 -23.98 4.88
N VAL A 74 -36.81 -24.97 4.85
CA VAL A 74 -37.52 -25.48 6.02
C VAL A 74 -36.94 -26.84 6.39
N SER A 75 -36.49 -26.99 7.64
CA SER A 75 -36.01 -28.26 8.18
C SER A 75 -36.61 -28.44 9.57
N ARG A 76 -37.50 -29.41 9.72
CA ARG A 76 -38.36 -29.57 10.89
C ARG A 76 -39.11 -28.25 11.16
N ASP A 77 -38.96 -27.68 12.36
CA ASP A 77 -39.61 -26.41 12.76
C ASP A 77 -38.74 -25.18 12.56
N VAL A 78 -37.60 -25.32 11.83
CA VAL A 78 -36.63 -24.24 11.62
C VAL A 78 -36.71 -23.73 10.19
N THR A 79 -37.07 -22.47 10.02
CA THR A 79 -37.03 -21.76 8.74
C THR A 79 -35.73 -20.94 8.63
N ARG A 80 -35.11 -21.00 7.47
CA ARG A 80 -33.95 -20.15 7.11
C ARG A 80 -34.20 -19.56 5.72
N VAL A 81 -33.88 -18.28 5.57
CA VAL A 81 -33.87 -17.60 4.28
C VAL A 81 -32.42 -17.40 3.86
N LYS A 82 -32.05 -17.87 2.71
CA LYS A 82 -30.68 -17.81 2.15
C LYS A 82 -30.72 -17.26 0.74
N LEU A 83 -29.55 -16.86 0.23
CA LEU A 83 -29.42 -16.58 -1.20
C LEU A 83 -29.50 -17.89 -2.01
N ILE A 84 -30.07 -17.80 -3.21
CA ILE A 84 -30.14 -18.93 -4.16
C ILE A 84 -28.77 -19.34 -4.69
N THR A 85 -27.76 -18.49 -4.56
CA THR A 85 -26.37 -18.74 -4.97
C THR A 85 -25.43 -18.82 -3.77
N SER A 86 -24.24 -19.37 -3.98
CA SER A 86 -23.21 -19.50 -2.92
C SER A 86 -22.56 -18.17 -2.55
N THR A 87 -22.55 -17.18 -3.45
CA THR A 87 -21.96 -15.87 -3.23
C THR A 87 -22.87 -14.76 -3.75
N THR A 88 -22.79 -13.57 -3.14
CA THR A 88 -23.49 -12.37 -3.61
C THR A 88 -23.04 -11.97 -5.02
N GLN A 89 -21.75 -12.11 -5.33
CA GLN A 89 -21.22 -11.84 -6.66
C GLN A 89 -21.89 -12.71 -7.73
N ALA A 90 -21.96 -14.02 -7.52
CA ALA A 90 -22.60 -14.93 -8.47
C ALA A 90 -24.07 -14.57 -8.68
N LEU A 91 -24.77 -14.17 -7.63
CA LEU A 91 -26.16 -13.73 -7.72
C LEU A 91 -26.29 -12.46 -8.59
N CYS A 92 -25.50 -11.42 -8.29
CA CYS A 92 -25.60 -10.16 -9.03
C CYS A 92 -25.25 -10.34 -10.51
N LEU A 93 -24.18 -11.11 -10.81
CA LEU A 93 -23.69 -11.34 -12.17
C LEU A 93 -24.58 -12.30 -13.00
N SER A 94 -25.62 -12.89 -12.42
CA SER A 94 -26.61 -13.63 -13.17
C SER A 94 -27.51 -12.73 -14.03
N CYS A 95 -27.65 -11.46 -13.63
CA CYS A 95 -28.41 -10.43 -14.35
C CYS A 95 -27.55 -9.27 -14.84
N HIS A 96 -26.48 -8.91 -14.07
CA HIS A 96 -25.56 -7.84 -14.41
C HIS A 96 -24.30 -8.38 -15.14
N ASP A 97 -24.52 -9.07 -16.26
CA ASP A 97 -23.48 -9.71 -17.05
C ASP A 97 -22.43 -8.71 -17.57
N GLU A 98 -22.85 -7.49 -17.88
CA GLU A 98 -21.98 -6.40 -18.32
C GLU A 98 -20.96 -5.94 -17.27
N LYS A 99 -21.13 -6.34 -16.02
CA LYS A 99 -20.17 -6.05 -14.93
C LYS A 99 -19.14 -7.15 -14.73
N LYS A 100 -19.22 -8.26 -15.49
CA LYS A 100 -18.17 -9.28 -15.46
C LYS A 100 -16.85 -8.73 -15.95
N VAL A 101 -15.79 -9.09 -15.22
CA VAL A 101 -14.42 -8.73 -15.62
C VAL A 101 -14.01 -9.51 -16.84
N GLN A 102 -13.59 -8.81 -17.88
CA GLN A 102 -13.03 -9.42 -19.09
C GLN A 102 -11.51 -9.59 -18.97
N ALA A 103 -10.95 -10.53 -19.70
CA ALA A 103 -9.49 -10.72 -19.71
C ALA A 103 -8.78 -9.43 -20.13
N GLY A 104 -7.74 -9.05 -19.39
CA GLY A 104 -6.97 -7.83 -19.62
C GLY A 104 -7.55 -6.55 -19.04
N GLN A 105 -8.73 -6.60 -18.44
CA GLN A 105 -9.28 -5.46 -17.70
C GLN A 105 -8.76 -5.44 -16.26
N THR A 106 -8.40 -4.27 -15.78
CA THR A 106 -8.21 -4.00 -14.36
C THR A 106 -9.44 -3.26 -13.86
N ILE A 107 -10.03 -3.71 -12.79
CA ILE A 107 -11.22 -3.10 -12.20
C ILE A 107 -10.91 -2.82 -10.73
N HIS A 108 -11.52 -1.79 -10.19
CA HIS A 108 -11.47 -1.49 -8.77
C HIS A 108 -11.79 -2.76 -7.95
N PRO A 109 -10.86 -3.28 -7.12
CA PRO A 109 -10.98 -4.62 -6.54
C PRO A 109 -12.28 -4.90 -5.77
N PRO A 110 -12.84 -3.95 -4.98
CA PRO A 110 -14.14 -4.15 -4.34
C PRO A 110 -15.29 -4.36 -5.32
N ALA A 111 -15.26 -3.72 -6.49
CA ALA A 111 -16.31 -3.86 -7.50
C ALA A 111 -16.37 -5.26 -8.14
N VAL A 112 -15.28 -6.02 -8.02
CA VAL A 112 -15.21 -7.40 -8.54
C VAL A 112 -15.67 -8.43 -7.52
N ARG A 113 -15.41 -8.17 -6.24
CA ARG A 113 -15.50 -9.22 -5.20
C ARG A 113 -16.72 -9.11 -4.31
N ASP A 114 -17.24 -7.90 -4.10
CA ASP A 114 -18.23 -7.67 -3.05
C ASP A 114 -19.12 -6.46 -3.37
N CYS A 115 -20.12 -6.71 -4.20
CA CYS A 115 -21.05 -5.68 -4.67
C CYS A 115 -21.76 -4.96 -3.50
N VAL A 116 -22.09 -5.70 -2.43
CA VAL A 116 -22.84 -5.18 -1.28
C VAL A 116 -22.04 -4.29 -0.34
N LYS A 117 -20.75 -4.16 -0.54
CA LYS A 117 -19.97 -3.13 0.16
C LYS A 117 -20.33 -1.71 -0.28
N CYS A 118 -20.78 -1.58 -1.52
CA CYS A 118 -21.11 -0.30 -2.13
C CYS A 118 -22.60 -0.16 -2.40
N HIS A 119 -23.30 -1.25 -2.74
CA HIS A 119 -24.72 -1.25 -3.10
C HIS A 119 -25.56 -1.97 -2.04
N ASP A 120 -26.73 -1.41 -1.72
CA ASP A 120 -27.81 -2.16 -1.08
C ASP A 120 -28.62 -2.88 -2.17
N PRO A 121 -28.73 -4.22 -2.12
CA PRO A 121 -29.42 -4.99 -3.16
C PRO A 121 -30.93 -4.78 -3.19
N HIS A 122 -31.51 -4.08 -2.22
CA HIS A 122 -32.93 -3.83 -2.12
C HIS A 122 -33.27 -2.38 -2.46
N GLN A 123 -32.74 -1.44 -1.71
CA GLN A 123 -33.07 -0.03 -1.85
C GLN A 123 -32.05 0.87 -1.14
N SER A 124 -32.01 2.14 -1.51
CA SER A 124 -31.23 3.18 -0.84
C SER A 124 -31.82 4.55 -1.14
N ASP A 125 -31.45 5.55 -0.35
CA ASP A 125 -31.74 6.95 -0.64
C ASP A 125 -30.77 7.58 -1.65
N ASN A 126 -29.68 6.86 -1.98
CA ASN A 126 -28.68 7.30 -2.94
C ASN A 126 -28.93 6.68 -4.34
N PRO A 127 -28.50 7.36 -5.41
CA PRO A 127 -28.59 6.82 -6.77
C PRO A 127 -27.96 5.44 -6.90
N VAL A 128 -28.48 4.62 -7.80
CA VAL A 128 -28.01 3.24 -8.10
C VAL A 128 -27.82 2.38 -6.84
N GLN A 129 -28.69 2.57 -5.87
CA GLN A 129 -28.69 1.85 -4.58
C GLN A 129 -27.36 1.92 -3.81
N LEU A 130 -26.60 3.01 -3.92
CA LEU A 130 -25.38 3.16 -3.11
C LEU A 130 -25.74 3.27 -1.62
N VAL A 131 -25.02 2.55 -0.79
CA VAL A 131 -25.21 2.56 0.68
C VAL A 131 -24.86 3.92 1.32
N LYS A 132 -24.11 4.75 0.60
CA LYS A 132 -23.77 6.15 0.96
C LYS A 132 -23.56 6.98 -0.29
N ALA A 133 -23.63 8.31 -0.14
CA ALA A 133 -23.22 9.24 -1.18
C ALA A 133 -21.73 9.08 -1.54
N THR A 134 -21.36 9.52 -2.73
CA THR A 134 -19.95 9.56 -3.20
C THR A 134 -19.34 10.96 -3.08
N SER A 135 -20.14 11.93 -2.63
CA SER A 135 -19.73 13.28 -2.25
C SER A 135 -19.60 13.41 -0.72
N GLY A 136 -19.05 14.52 -0.27
CA GLY A 136 -18.77 14.76 1.15
C GLY A 136 -17.29 14.59 1.48
N THR A 137 -16.89 15.13 2.63
CA THR A 137 -15.49 15.27 3.03
C THR A 137 -15.07 14.32 4.14
N THR A 138 -16.04 13.66 4.78
CA THR A 138 -15.81 12.77 5.90
C THR A 138 -16.08 11.31 5.52
N ARG A 139 -15.50 10.40 6.29
CA ARG A 139 -15.71 8.96 6.15
C ARG A 139 -17.16 8.56 6.40
N GLU A 140 -17.84 9.31 7.24
CA GLU A 140 -19.24 9.09 7.60
C GLU A 140 -20.18 9.47 6.46
N GLU A 141 -19.82 10.48 5.68
CA GLU A 141 -20.65 11.02 4.57
C GLU A 141 -20.38 10.29 3.26
N ASN A 142 -19.12 10.01 2.97
CA ASN A 142 -18.65 9.58 1.65
C ASN A 142 -18.31 8.09 1.62
N LEU A 143 -18.90 7.36 0.69
CA LEU A 143 -18.69 5.93 0.47
C LEU A 143 -17.21 5.58 0.21
N CYS A 144 -16.56 6.35 -0.65
CA CYS A 144 -15.18 6.09 -1.08
C CYS A 144 -14.18 6.28 0.07
N LEU A 145 -14.41 7.27 0.92
CA LEU A 145 -13.55 7.60 2.06
C LEU A 145 -13.58 6.56 3.17
N ARG A 146 -14.47 5.59 3.12
CA ARG A 146 -14.43 4.45 4.05
C ARG A 146 -13.14 3.63 3.92
N CYS A 147 -12.57 3.63 2.72
CA CYS A 147 -11.33 2.91 2.41
C CYS A 147 -10.21 3.86 1.96
N HIS A 148 -10.54 4.90 1.17
CA HIS A 148 -9.62 5.91 0.66
C HIS A 148 -9.53 7.11 1.61
N ASN A 149 -9.18 6.86 2.86
CA ASN A 149 -9.16 7.89 3.91
C ASN A 149 -7.86 8.71 3.96
N THR A 150 -6.88 8.38 3.15
CA THR A 150 -5.60 9.08 3.09
C THR A 150 -5.66 10.20 2.06
N GLY A 151 -5.28 11.40 2.47
CA GLY A 151 -5.00 12.48 1.54
C GLY A 151 -6.14 13.47 1.28
N LEU A 152 -7.26 13.44 2.01
CA LEU A 152 -8.31 14.47 1.88
C LEU A 152 -8.41 15.42 3.11
N ASN A 153 -7.46 15.35 4.03
CA ASN A 153 -7.35 16.32 5.11
C ASN A 153 -6.55 17.53 4.63
N VAL A 154 -7.25 18.55 4.16
CA VAL A 154 -6.61 19.80 3.71
C VAL A 154 -5.93 20.48 4.89
N PRO A 155 -4.63 20.76 4.84
CA PRO A 155 -3.99 21.61 5.83
C PRO A 155 -4.68 22.97 5.92
N LYS A 156 -4.60 23.62 7.07
CA LYS A 156 -5.32 24.87 7.35
C LYS A 156 -5.12 25.96 6.25
N ASP A 157 -3.92 26.01 5.67
CA ASP A 157 -3.56 26.98 4.62
C ASP A 157 -3.47 26.34 3.22
N GLY A 158 -3.98 25.12 3.08
CA GLY A 158 -3.95 24.36 1.83
C GLY A 158 -5.08 24.70 0.88
N SER A 159 -5.07 24.04 -0.26
CA SER A 159 -6.11 24.13 -1.29
C SER A 159 -6.81 22.80 -1.49
N ARG A 160 -8.12 22.85 -1.71
CA ARG A 160 -8.97 21.70 -2.02
C ARG A 160 -9.66 21.95 -3.37
N HIS A 161 -9.74 20.94 -4.21
CA HIS A 161 -10.43 21.03 -5.48
C HIS A 161 -11.93 21.04 -5.27
N ALA A 162 -12.61 22.08 -5.76
CA ALA A 162 -14.06 22.22 -5.60
C ALA A 162 -14.86 21.07 -6.26
N ALA A 163 -14.32 20.44 -7.31
CA ALA A 163 -14.93 19.31 -7.96
C ALA A 163 -15.13 18.08 -7.06
N LEU A 164 -14.45 18.00 -5.91
CA LEU A 164 -14.69 16.95 -4.91
C LEU A 164 -16.10 17.00 -4.32
N ASP A 165 -16.75 18.16 -4.34
CA ASP A 165 -18.14 18.31 -3.88
C ASP A 165 -19.16 17.70 -4.86
N MET A 166 -18.75 17.46 -6.10
CA MET A 166 -19.57 16.81 -7.13
C MET A 166 -19.58 15.28 -7.03
N GLY A 167 -18.74 14.71 -6.18
CA GLY A 167 -18.57 13.26 -6.01
C GLY A 167 -17.41 12.67 -6.78
N CYS A 168 -16.82 11.59 -6.22
CA CYS A 168 -15.62 10.95 -6.77
C CYS A 168 -15.84 10.40 -8.18
N GLU A 169 -17.05 9.90 -8.45
CA GLU A 169 -17.44 9.36 -9.76
C GLU A 169 -17.56 10.44 -10.85
N THR A 170 -17.46 11.72 -10.54
CA THR A 170 -17.35 12.77 -11.55
C THR A 170 -16.12 12.57 -12.42
N CYS A 171 -15.02 12.12 -11.83
CA CYS A 171 -13.75 11.90 -12.49
C CYS A 171 -13.37 10.42 -12.63
N HIS A 172 -13.77 9.56 -11.68
CA HIS A 172 -13.33 8.17 -11.59
C HIS A 172 -14.40 7.16 -12.04
N LEU A 173 -13.93 6.01 -12.56
CA LEU A 173 -14.70 4.82 -12.87
C LEU A 173 -14.46 3.74 -11.82
N THR A 174 -15.51 3.09 -11.33
CA THR A 174 -15.42 2.03 -10.33
C THR A 174 -15.59 0.63 -10.92
N HIS A 175 -16.24 0.48 -12.07
CA HIS A 175 -16.56 -0.82 -12.68
C HIS A 175 -15.84 -1.08 -14.00
N LYS A 176 -15.30 -0.06 -14.63
CA LYS A 176 -14.55 -0.17 -15.89
C LYS A 176 -13.28 0.65 -15.80
N ASN A 177 -12.26 0.20 -16.49
CA ASN A 177 -11.03 0.94 -16.68
C ASN A 177 -10.85 1.32 -18.14
N GLY A 178 -10.04 2.34 -18.36
CA GLY A 178 -9.57 2.71 -19.68
C GLY A 178 -8.62 1.70 -20.31
N GLU A 179 -7.90 2.11 -21.30
CA GLU A 179 -6.94 1.30 -22.03
C GLU A 179 -5.63 1.15 -21.25
N ARG A 180 -5.10 -0.07 -21.16
CA ARG A 180 -3.85 -0.34 -20.44
C ARG A 180 -2.69 0.51 -20.96
N GLY A 181 -1.91 1.08 -20.05
CA GLY A 181 -0.78 1.94 -20.36
C GLY A 181 -1.12 3.43 -20.48
N LYS A 182 -2.38 3.80 -20.31
CA LYS A 182 -2.82 5.19 -20.18
C LYS A 182 -3.14 5.52 -18.73
N ILE A 183 -3.07 6.80 -18.37
CA ILE A 183 -3.35 7.28 -17.01
C ILE A 183 -4.78 6.92 -16.59
N GLU A 184 -5.75 7.02 -17.49
CA GLU A 184 -7.13 6.65 -17.24
C GLU A 184 -7.29 5.20 -16.77
N PHE A 185 -6.46 4.30 -17.31
CA PHE A 185 -6.49 2.89 -16.89
C PHE A 185 -6.01 2.71 -15.46
N GLU A 186 -4.91 3.36 -15.09
CA GLU A 186 -4.25 3.13 -13.81
C GLU A 186 -4.90 3.89 -12.65
N GLU A 187 -5.40 5.09 -12.93
CA GLU A 187 -6.07 5.95 -11.94
C GLU A 187 -7.60 5.81 -12.01
N HIS A 188 -8.13 4.86 -12.80
CA HIS A 188 -9.57 4.67 -13.02
C HIS A 188 -10.30 5.95 -13.49
N LEU A 189 -9.67 6.76 -14.31
CA LEU A 189 -10.26 8.00 -14.81
C LEU A 189 -11.26 7.75 -15.93
N LYS A 190 -12.28 8.61 -16.05
CA LYS A 190 -13.26 8.60 -17.15
C LYS A 190 -12.64 8.95 -18.49
N LYS A 191 -11.66 9.81 -18.48
CA LYS A 191 -10.91 10.28 -19.65
C LYS A 191 -9.44 10.46 -19.28
N ASP A 192 -8.60 10.44 -20.29
CA ASP A 192 -7.18 10.73 -20.13
C ASP A 192 -6.94 12.21 -19.77
N VAL A 193 -5.78 12.50 -19.21
CA VAL A 193 -5.31 13.85 -18.91
C VAL A 193 -4.53 14.37 -20.14
N PRO A 194 -4.77 15.60 -20.62
CA PRO A 194 -5.56 16.67 -20.02
C PRO A 194 -7.07 16.69 -20.37
N ALA A 195 -7.55 15.78 -21.23
CA ALA A 195 -8.91 15.80 -21.74
C ALA A 195 -9.98 15.86 -20.63
N LEU A 196 -9.75 15.17 -19.52
CA LEU A 196 -10.66 15.21 -18.36
C LEU A 196 -10.70 16.61 -17.71
N CYS A 197 -9.56 17.26 -17.59
CA CYS A 197 -9.43 18.54 -16.91
C CYS A 197 -10.08 19.68 -17.73
N VAL A 198 -9.88 19.67 -19.06
CA VAL A 198 -10.38 20.73 -19.94
C VAL A 198 -11.89 20.68 -20.20
N GLU A 199 -12.59 19.68 -19.68
CA GLU A 199 -14.06 19.69 -19.67
C GLU A 199 -14.63 20.84 -18.82
N CYS A 200 -13.87 21.28 -17.79
CA CYS A 200 -14.29 22.35 -16.89
C CYS A 200 -13.31 23.54 -16.92
N HIS A 201 -12.05 23.31 -17.27
CA HIS A 201 -11.00 24.33 -17.30
C HIS A 201 -10.75 24.78 -18.74
N ASP A 202 -11.26 25.96 -19.12
CA ASP A 202 -10.98 26.54 -20.44
C ASP A 202 -9.50 26.99 -20.51
N THR A 203 -8.72 26.29 -21.30
CA THR A 203 -7.30 26.64 -21.50
C THR A 203 -7.05 27.98 -22.17
N LYS A 204 -8.09 28.60 -22.74
CA LYS A 204 -8.02 29.95 -23.31
C LYS A 204 -8.40 31.05 -22.30
N ASP A 205 -8.85 30.69 -21.10
CA ASP A 205 -9.14 31.65 -20.06
C ASP A 205 -7.92 32.52 -19.73
N ALA A 206 -8.09 33.84 -19.71
CA ALA A 206 -6.99 34.80 -19.53
C ALA A 206 -6.30 34.64 -18.17
N GLY A 207 -7.05 34.23 -17.12
CA GLY A 207 -6.48 33.98 -15.79
C GLY A 207 -5.60 32.73 -15.79
N LEU A 208 -6.03 31.65 -16.45
CA LEU A 208 -5.25 30.44 -16.61
C LEU A 208 -4.00 30.69 -17.46
N GLN A 209 -4.13 31.40 -18.58
CA GLN A 209 -3.01 31.79 -19.42
C GLN A 209 -1.97 32.60 -18.63
N LYS A 210 -2.41 33.60 -17.88
CA LYS A 210 -1.53 34.39 -17.00
C LYS A 210 -0.87 33.54 -15.91
N ALA A 211 -1.63 32.61 -15.31
CA ALA A 211 -1.10 31.73 -14.26
C ALA A 211 0.02 30.80 -14.77
N HIS A 212 -0.04 30.41 -16.03
CA HIS A 212 0.94 29.58 -16.73
C HIS A 212 1.98 30.40 -17.52
N ASN A 213 2.08 31.70 -17.24
CA ASN A 213 3.04 32.60 -17.92
C ASN A 213 2.92 32.56 -19.44
N SER A 214 1.71 32.42 -19.94
CA SER A 214 1.37 32.27 -21.38
C SER A 214 2.13 31.14 -22.11
N GLN A 215 2.67 30.18 -21.34
CA GLN A 215 3.30 28.99 -21.92
C GLN A 215 2.24 28.00 -22.43
N PRO A 216 2.52 27.19 -23.45
CA PRO A 216 1.59 26.21 -23.97
C PRO A 216 1.40 25.05 -22.98
N PHE A 217 0.24 24.98 -22.33
CA PHE A 217 -0.08 23.94 -21.35
C PHE A 217 -1.30 23.08 -21.72
N ALA A 218 -2.04 23.45 -22.77
CA ALA A 218 -3.30 22.81 -23.13
C ALA A 218 -3.19 21.29 -23.41
N THR A 219 -2.03 20.84 -23.86
CA THR A 219 -1.73 19.42 -24.12
C THR A 219 -0.86 18.77 -23.05
N SER A 220 -0.53 19.51 -21.99
CA SER A 220 0.34 19.02 -20.93
C SER A 220 -0.40 18.15 -19.94
N ASN A 221 0.30 17.19 -19.34
CA ASN A 221 -0.24 16.42 -18.23
C ASN A 221 -0.30 17.31 -16.97
N CYS A 222 -1.49 17.80 -16.65
CA CYS A 222 -1.73 18.69 -15.51
C CYS A 222 -1.25 18.10 -14.17
N LEU A 223 -1.29 16.77 -14.04
CA LEU A 223 -0.92 16.07 -12.82
C LEU A 223 0.59 16.09 -12.51
N GLN A 224 1.40 16.51 -13.46
CA GLN A 224 2.83 16.72 -13.22
C GLN A 224 3.10 17.87 -12.25
N CYS A 225 2.22 18.87 -12.23
CA CYS A 225 2.36 20.06 -11.39
C CYS A 225 1.24 20.19 -10.37
N HIS A 226 0.05 19.67 -10.65
CA HIS A 226 -1.13 19.80 -9.80
C HIS A 226 -1.55 18.48 -9.16
N ASN A 227 -1.99 18.54 -7.90
CA ASN A 227 -2.71 17.45 -7.24
C ASN A 227 -4.22 17.69 -7.46
N PRO A 228 -4.95 16.80 -8.15
CA PRO A 228 -6.35 17.01 -8.51
C PRO A 228 -7.31 16.97 -7.33
N HIS A 229 -6.87 16.54 -6.17
CA HIS A 229 -7.73 16.42 -4.99
C HIS A 229 -7.53 17.59 -4.01
N GLN A 230 -6.31 17.72 -3.52
CA GLN A 230 -5.94 18.73 -2.54
C GLN A 230 -4.43 18.90 -2.44
N SER A 231 -3.98 19.98 -1.86
CA SER A 231 -2.57 20.25 -1.61
C SER A 231 -2.36 21.14 -0.40
N ALA A 232 -1.23 20.99 0.26
CA ALA A 232 -0.73 21.97 1.24
C ALA A 232 -0.29 23.28 0.55
N LYS A 233 -0.06 23.23 -0.76
CA LYS A 233 0.34 24.41 -1.54
C LYS A 233 -0.88 25.08 -2.18
N PRO A 234 -0.84 26.41 -2.42
CA PRO A 234 -1.89 27.12 -3.15
C PRO A 234 -2.08 26.56 -4.57
N LYS A 235 -3.28 26.75 -5.13
CA LYS A 235 -3.62 26.36 -6.51
C LYS A 235 -3.42 24.87 -6.80
N LEU A 236 -3.56 24.03 -5.80
CA LEU A 236 -3.37 22.57 -5.91
C LEU A 236 -2.00 22.16 -6.46
N MET A 237 -0.98 22.99 -6.24
CA MET A 237 0.38 22.62 -6.66
C MET A 237 0.88 21.38 -5.93
N GLN A 238 1.71 20.56 -6.57
CA GLN A 238 2.35 19.40 -5.94
C GLN A 238 3.13 19.84 -4.69
N THR A 239 3.35 18.91 -3.78
CA THR A 239 3.96 19.17 -2.48
C THR A 239 5.38 19.74 -2.60
N PHE A 240 6.16 19.20 -3.52
CA PHE A 240 7.54 19.58 -3.73
C PHE A 240 7.65 20.40 -4.99
N LEU A 241 8.18 21.62 -4.85
CA LEU A 241 8.42 22.54 -5.96
C LEU A 241 9.92 22.75 -6.12
N HIS A 242 10.40 22.72 -7.35
CA HIS A 242 11.79 23.05 -7.66
C HIS A 242 12.02 24.55 -7.39
N VAL A 243 13.09 24.89 -6.71
CA VAL A 243 13.33 26.27 -6.22
C VAL A 243 13.23 27.33 -7.34
N PRO A 244 13.86 27.17 -8.52
CA PRO A 244 13.70 28.12 -9.61
C PRO A 244 12.24 28.28 -10.08
N PHE A 245 11.50 27.18 -10.11
CA PHE A 245 10.09 27.19 -10.49
C PHE A 245 9.22 27.89 -9.42
N GLU A 246 9.42 27.59 -8.15
CA GLU A 246 8.69 28.23 -7.02
C GLU A 246 8.99 29.74 -6.97
N SER A 247 10.22 30.13 -7.27
CA SER A 247 10.68 31.53 -7.32
C SER A 247 10.35 32.23 -8.65
N LYS A 248 9.67 31.55 -9.60
CA LYS A 248 9.31 32.06 -10.92
C LYS A 248 10.49 32.53 -11.76
N MET A 249 11.64 31.89 -11.60
CA MET A 249 12.86 32.16 -12.39
C MET A 249 12.81 31.38 -13.73
N CYS A 250 11.75 31.59 -14.50
CA CYS A 250 11.49 30.82 -15.70
C CYS A 250 12.59 30.98 -16.77
N ASP A 251 13.12 32.17 -16.89
CA ASP A 251 14.19 32.56 -17.81
C ASP A 251 15.57 31.97 -17.49
N SER A 252 15.72 31.41 -16.28
CA SER A 252 16.92 30.64 -15.95
C SER A 252 17.04 29.32 -16.75
N CYS A 253 15.94 28.84 -17.33
CA CYS A 253 15.88 27.60 -18.08
C CYS A 253 15.21 27.77 -19.46
N HIS A 254 14.30 28.72 -19.59
CA HIS A 254 13.48 28.90 -20.78
C HIS A 254 13.79 30.19 -21.52
N GLN A 255 13.72 30.14 -22.85
CA GLN A 255 13.71 31.32 -23.71
C GLN A 255 12.28 31.66 -24.12
N PRO A 256 11.98 32.94 -24.44
CA PRO A 256 10.74 33.29 -25.12
C PRO A 256 10.64 32.53 -26.46
N SER A 257 9.47 32.05 -26.78
CA SER A 257 9.18 31.35 -28.01
C SER A 257 8.12 32.10 -28.81
N ALA A 258 8.38 32.38 -30.07
CA ALA A 258 7.44 33.07 -30.96
C ALA A 258 6.36 32.13 -31.55
N ASP A 259 6.61 30.81 -31.56
CA ASP A 259 5.73 29.78 -32.15
C ASP A 259 4.93 28.96 -31.12
N GLY A 260 4.95 29.39 -29.89
CA GLY A 260 4.23 28.72 -28.78
C GLY A 260 4.81 27.38 -28.35
N LYS A 261 6.07 27.07 -28.75
CA LYS A 261 6.77 25.89 -28.25
C LYS A 261 7.64 26.25 -27.07
N VAL A 262 7.82 25.29 -26.17
CA VAL A 262 8.76 25.42 -25.05
C VAL A 262 10.19 25.33 -25.61
N VAL A 263 10.99 26.35 -25.36
CA VAL A 263 12.41 26.41 -25.80
C VAL A 263 13.29 26.57 -24.57
N LEU A 264 14.31 25.72 -24.47
CA LEU A 264 15.32 25.84 -23.40
C LEU A 264 16.45 26.79 -23.84
N ILE A 265 17.08 27.49 -22.88
CA ILE A 265 18.26 28.35 -23.12
C ILE A 265 19.47 27.53 -23.57
N ASN A 266 19.50 26.23 -23.26
CA ASN A 266 20.51 25.28 -23.72
C ASN A 266 19.80 24.04 -24.27
N THR A 267 20.18 23.61 -25.47
CA THR A 267 19.66 22.41 -26.14
C THR A 267 20.13 21.13 -25.46
N ASP A 268 21.25 21.16 -24.76
CA ASP A 268 21.68 20.10 -23.84
C ASP A 268 20.98 20.27 -22.51
N SER A 269 19.86 19.58 -22.34
CA SER A 269 19.07 19.61 -21.09
C SER A 269 19.86 19.12 -19.88
N ARG A 270 20.74 18.12 -20.05
CA ARG A 270 21.63 17.62 -18.98
C ARG A 270 22.62 18.70 -18.57
N GLY A 271 23.34 19.32 -19.53
CA GLY A 271 24.26 20.42 -19.26
C GLY A 271 23.58 21.58 -18.56
N LEU A 272 22.34 21.91 -18.96
CA LEU A 272 21.55 22.93 -18.29
C LEU A 272 21.32 22.63 -16.79
N CYS A 273 20.92 21.39 -16.45
CA CYS A 273 20.73 20.99 -15.05
C CYS A 273 22.04 21.06 -14.24
N LEU A 274 23.14 20.62 -14.85
CA LEU A 274 24.44 20.54 -14.17
C LEU A 274 25.09 21.90 -13.92
N THR A 275 24.61 22.99 -14.51
CA THR A 275 25.07 24.36 -14.14
C THR A 275 24.81 24.70 -12.68
N CYS A 276 23.77 24.09 -12.07
CA CYS A 276 23.44 24.27 -10.65
C CYS A 276 23.66 22.98 -9.83
N HIS A 277 23.60 21.80 -10.48
CA HIS A 277 23.73 20.50 -9.83
C HIS A 277 25.13 19.87 -10.08
N GLU A 278 26.20 20.66 -10.02
CA GLU A 278 27.60 20.23 -10.24
C GLU A 278 28.01 19.09 -9.29
N ASP A 279 27.60 19.18 -8.01
CA ASP A 279 27.93 18.14 -7.03
C ASP A 279 27.29 16.77 -7.39
N GLN A 280 26.13 16.80 -8.04
CA GLN A 280 25.49 15.57 -8.51
C GLN A 280 26.28 14.97 -9.71
N ALA A 281 26.81 15.81 -10.61
CA ALA A 281 27.69 15.37 -11.68
C ALA A 281 28.92 14.65 -11.13
N LYS A 282 29.61 15.25 -10.17
CA LYS A 282 30.78 14.67 -9.50
C LYS A 282 30.48 13.34 -8.85
N LYS A 283 29.33 13.18 -8.19
CA LYS A 283 28.88 11.92 -7.58
C LYS A 283 28.63 10.84 -8.62
N ILE A 284 27.98 11.17 -9.75
CA ILE A 284 27.72 10.24 -10.84
C ILE A 284 29.04 9.75 -11.44
N GLU A 285 29.97 10.67 -11.69
CA GLU A 285 31.28 10.35 -12.27
C GLU A 285 32.16 9.51 -11.35
N ALA A 286 32.13 9.79 -10.04
CA ALA A 286 32.93 9.09 -9.04
C ALA A 286 32.35 7.71 -8.66
N ALA A 287 31.14 7.39 -9.03
CA ALA A 287 30.48 6.14 -8.68
C ALA A 287 31.22 4.92 -9.28
N LYS A 288 31.54 3.93 -8.45
CA LYS A 288 32.18 2.68 -8.88
C LYS A 288 31.25 1.82 -9.74
N VAL A 289 29.95 1.83 -9.39
CA VAL A 289 28.88 1.19 -10.16
C VAL A 289 28.00 2.30 -10.69
N GLN A 290 28.01 2.47 -11.98
CA GLN A 290 27.24 3.52 -12.65
C GLN A 290 25.87 3.01 -13.07
N HIS A 291 24.86 3.87 -12.99
CA HIS A 291 23.54 3.63 -13.56
C HIS A 291 23.46 4.26 -14.93
N PRO A 292 23.26 3.48 -16.03
CA PRO A 292 23.21 4.06 -17.38
C PRO A 292 22.18 5.18 -17.52
N GLY A 293 21.02 5.07 -16.88
CA GLY A 293 19.99 6.12 -16.87
C GLY A 293 20.47 7.45 -16.29
N ALA A 294 21.39 7.44 -15.34
CA ALA A 294 21.96 8.65 -14.75
C ALA A 294 22.98 9.35 -15.67
N GLN A 295 23.43 8.70 -16.74
CA GLN A 295 24.28 9.29 -17.77
C GLN A 295 23.48 10.02 -18.85
N GLY A 296 22.19 9.74 -18.94
CA GLY A 296 21.27 10.31 -19.91
C GLY A 296 20.65 11.65 -19.50
N ASP A 297 19.52 11.95 -20.09
CA ASP A 297 18.75 13.16 -19.83
C ASP A 297 18.05 13.09 -18.46
N CYS A 298 18.27 14.08 -17.62
CA CYS A 298 17.69 14.17 -16.27
C CYS A 298 16.15 14.15 -16.30
N VAL A 299 15.55 14.79 -17.32
CA VAL A 299 14.08 14.86 -17.43
C VAL A 299 13.43 13.55 -17.88
N ALA A 300 14.22 12.54 -18.25
CA ALA A 300 13.68 11.19 -18.46
C ALA A 300 13.10 10.59 -17.16
N CYS A 301 13.62 11.03 -16.01
CA CYS A 301 13.18 10.54 -14.70
C CYS A 301 12.60 11.66 -13.81
N HIS A 302 13.07 12.90 -13.97
CA HIS A 302 12.72 14.02 -13.12
C HIS A 302 11.84 15.05 -13.84
N ASN A 303 10.84 15.57 -13.13
CA ASN A 303 10.12 16.77 -13.55
C ASN A 303 10.83 18.00 -12.99
N PRO A 304 11.33 18.92 -13.84
CA PRO A 304 12.11 20.08 -13.37
C PRO A 304 11.27 21.16 -12.67
N HIS A 305 9.95 21.02 -12.61
CA HIS A 305 9.08 22.02 -12.01
C HIS A 305 8.55 21.61 -10.65
N ALA A 306 7.94 20.43 -10.55
CA ALA A 306 7.25 19.97 -9.35
C ALA A 306 7.13 18.45 -9.27
N GLY A 307 6.81 17.91 -8.10
CA GLY A 307 6.62 16.49 -7.93
C GLY A 307 5.94 16.09 -6.63
N LYS A 308 5.51 14.84 -6.57
CA LYS A 308 4.93 14.21 -5.38
C LYS A 308 5.99 13.80 -4.36
N SER A 309 7.24 13.71 -4.76
CA SER A 309 8.38 13.33 -3.92
C SER A 309 9.50 14.37 -3.99
N PRO A 310 10.40 14.42 -3.00
CA PRO A 310 11.51 15.36 -2.98
C PRO A 310 12.44 15.30 -4.20
N GLY A 311 12.51 14.14 -4.84
CA GLY A 311 13.31 13.95 -6.06
C GLY A 311 12.57 14.27 -7.35
N PHE A 312 11.33 14.76 -7.30
CA PHE A 312 10.50 15.12 -8.46
C PHE A 312 10.35 14.00 -9.51
N LEU A 313 10.40 12.74 -9.10
CA LEU A 313 10.30 11.61 -10.02
C LEU A 313 8.93 11.59 -10.72
N GLN A 314 8.95 11.32 -12.02
CA GLN A 314 7.76 11.31 -12.87
C GLN A 314 7.59 9.97 -13.61
N PRO A 315 6.36 9.45 -13.78
CA PRO A 315 5.11 10.03 -13.23
C PRO A 315 4.98 9.86 -11.71
N ASP A 316 5.72 8.94 -11.11
CA ASP A 316 5.84 8.71 -9.68
C ASP A 316 7.12 7.92 -9.35
N PRO A 317 7.51 7.77 -8.07
CA PRO A 317 8.78 7.14 -7.67
C PRO A 317 8.95 5.67 -8.07
N VAL A 318 7.88 4.96 -8.41
CA VAL A 318 7.93 3.57 -8.88
C VAL A 318 7.91 3.51 -10.40
N LYS A 319 6.94 4.18 -11.03
CA LYS A 319 6.75 4.17 -12.48
C LYS A 319 7.94 4.72 -13.23
N ALA A 320 8.63 5.72 -12.68
CA ALA A 320 9.88 6.24 -13.23
C ALA A 320 10.92 5.14 -13.49
N CYS A 321 10.97 4.14 -12.63
CA CYS A 321 11.94 3.05 -12.73
C CYS A 321 11.45 1.90 -13.61
N VAL A 322 10.20 1.46 -13.44
CA VAL A 322 9.67 0.26 -14.12
C VAL A 322 9.39 0.48 -15.60
N THR A 323 9.44 1.71 -16.08
CA THR A 323 9.43 2.02 -17.53
C THR A 323 10.58 1.32 -18.27
N CYS A 324 11.75 1.22 -17.64
CA CYS A 324 12.90 0.50 -18.18
C CYS A 324 13.12 -0.86 -17.50
N HIS A 325 12.79 -0.97 -16.20
CA HIS A 325 12.92 -2.19 -15.43
C HIS A 325 11.64 -3.02 -15.46
N SER A 326 11.27 -3.53 -16.65
CA SER A 326 10.02 -4.28 -16.89
C SER A 326 9.89 -5.54 -16.03
N ASP A 327 11.01 -6.21 -15.72
CA ASP A 327 11.01 -7.39 -14.84
C ASP A 327 10.50 -7.03 -13.43
N GLN A 328 10.78 -5.83 -12.96
CA GLN A 328 10.28 -5.34 -11.68
C GLN A 328 8.78 -5.01 -11.76
N ALA A 329 8.29 -4.55 -12.91
CA ALA A 329 6.85 -4.38 -13.13
C ALA A 329 6.09 -5.72 -13.01
N GLU A 330 6.68 -6.82 -13.48
CA GLU A 330 6.10 -8.16 -13.30
C GLU A 330 6.09 -8.58 -11.81
N GLN A 331 7.10 -8.20 -11.03
CA GLN A 331 7.13 -8.48 -9.59
C GLN A 331 5.95 -7.81 -8.86
N MET A 332 5.46 -6.65 -9.32
CA MET A 332 4.31 -5.96 -8.74
C MET A 332 3.00 -6.73 -8.84
N LYS A 333 2.93 -7.75 -9.69
CA LYS A 333 1.74 -8.60 -9.87
C LYS A 333 1.64 -9.74 -8.86
N LYS A 334 2.69 -10.00 -8.08
CA LYS A 334 2.71 -11.07 -7.08
C LYS A 334 1.78 -10.78 -5.91
N ALA A 335 1.39 -11.83 -5.20
CA ALA A 335 0.39 -11.75 -4.13
C ALA A 335 0.86 -10.96 -2.91
N VAL A 336 2.15 -10.99 -2.61
CA VAL A 336 2.75 -10.29 -1.47
C VAL A 336 3.81 -9.33 -1.99
N LEU A 337 3.65 -8.06 -1.65
CA LEU A 337 4.56 -6.98 -2.04
C LEU A 337 5.33 -6.48 -0.81
N HIS A 338 6.61 -6.21 -0.98
CA HIS A 338 7.40 -5.49 0.00
C HIS A 338 7.06 -3.99 -0.10
N GLN A 339 6.25 -3.52 0.81
CA GLN A 339 5.61 -2.19 0.73
C GLN A 339 6.60 -1.04 0.45
N PRO A 340 7.80 -0.96 1.10
CA PRO A 340 8.75 0.11 0.81
C PRO A 340 9.12 0.26 -0.66
N ALA A 341 9.21 -0.86 -1.38
CA ALA A 341 9.57 -0.84 -2.80
C ALA A 341 8.49 -0.22 -3.67
N PHE A 342 7.21 -0.34 -3.29
CA PHE A 342 6.07 0.04 -4.13
C PHE A 342 5.31 1.27 -3.62
N ASP A 343 5.38 1.57 -2.33
CA ASP A 343 4.73 2.75 -1.74
C ASP A 343 5.68 3.96 -1.69
N GLN A 344 6.96 3.72 -1.33
CA GLN A 344 7.95 4.79 -1.16
C GLN A 344 8.90 4.91 -2.35
N GLY A 345 8.92 3.90 -3.21
CA GLY A 345 9.70 3.84 -4.42
C GLY A 345 11.05 3.15 -4.30
N CYS A 346 11.59 2.77 -5.45
CA CYS A 346 12.82 1.98 -5.57
C CYS A 346 14.03 2.67 -4.94
N ALA A 347 14.08 4.01 -5.01
CA ALA A 347 15.16 4.81 -4.43
C ALA A 347 15.22 4.79 -2.90
N THR A 348 14.24 4.17 -2.21
CA THR A 348 14.34 3.91 -0.77
C THR A 348 15.53 3.00 -0.45
N CYS A 349 15.78 1.99 -1.27
CA CYS A 349 16.84 1.00 -1.08
C CYS A 349 18.00 1.16 -2.07
N HIS A 350 17.74 1.73 -3.25
CA HIS A 350 18.72 1.88 -4.32
C HIS A 350 19.18 3.33 -4.48
N GLU A 351 20.43 3.51 -4.94
CA GLU A 351 21.00 4.80 -5.32
C GLU A 351 21.03 4.94 -6.85
N PRO A 352 19.99 5.52 -7.46
CA PRO A 352 19.79 5.49 -8.93
C PRO A 352 20.79 6.34 -9.71
N HIS A 353 21.55 7.19 -9.06
CA HIS A 353 22.58 8.00 -9.72
C HIS A 353 23.95 7.31 -9.80
N GLY A 354 24.11 6.16 -9.15
CA GLY A 354 25.34 5.43 -9.07
C GLY A 354 25.83 5.27 -7.62
N GLY A 355 26.59 4.24 -7.33
CA GLY A 355 27.02 3.93 -5.97
C GLY A 355 28.22 3.00 -5.91
N ASP A 356 28.55 2.53 -4.71
CA ASP A 356 29.71 1.66 -4.47
C ASP A 356 29.37 0.18 -4.42
N SER A 357 28.09 -0.15 -4.27
CA SER A 357 27.63 -1.54 -4.09
C SER A 357 27.02 -2.11 -5.37
N ALA A 358 27.13 -3.43 -5.54
CA ALA A 358 26.39 -4.15 -6.58
C ALA A 358 24.89 -3.86 -6.44
N HIS A 359 24.16 -3.78 -7.57
CA HIS A 359 22.75 -3.40 -7.62
C HIS A 359 22.43 -2.03 -7.02
N LEU A 360 23.45 -1.16 -6.86
CA LEU A 360 23.28 0.22 -6.38
C LEU A 360 22.56 0.31 -5.02
N LEU A 361 22.80 -0.64 -4.12
CA LEU A 361 22.19 -0.60 -2.79
C LEU A 361 22.78 0.55 -1.95
N ARG A 362 21.94 1.22 -1.17
CA ARG A 362 22.35 2.30 -0.27
C ARG A 362 23.21 1.84 0.91
N ALA A 363 23.29 0.56 1.15
CA ALA A 363 24.14 -0.04 2.18
C ALA A 363 25.19 -0.97 1.57
N ALA A 364 26.29 -1.18 2.30
CA ALA A 364 27.42 -1.99 1.86
C ALA A 364 27.09 -3.48 1.69
N SER A 365 25.99 -3.94 2.29
CA SER A 365 25.53 -5.33 2.15
C SER A 365 24.01 -5.43 2.29
N PRO A 366 23.39 -6.49 1.74
CA PRO A 366 21.96 -6.74 1.94
C PRO A 366 21.53 -6.77 3.41
N ASN A 367 22.34 -7.38 4.29
CA ASN A 367 22.03 -7.43 5.71
C ASN A 367 21.98 -6.05 6.34
N LYS A 368 22.97 -5.19 6.08
CA LYS A 368 22.94 -3.81 6.57
C LYS A 368 21.77 -3.03 6.03
N LEU A 369 21.41 -3.26 4.76
CA LEU A 369 20.24 -2.63 4.15
C LEU A 369 18.92 -3.01 4.86
N CYS A 370 18.70 -4.32 5.06
CA CYS A 370 17.45 -4.82 5.63
C CYS A 370 17.33 -4.45 7.13
N LEU A 371 18.43 -4.54 7.86
CA LEU A 371 18.46 -4.26 9.30
C LEU A 371 18.29 -2.80 9.65
N GLU A 372 18.41 -1.89 8.70
CA GLU A 372 18.06 -0.46 8.90
C GLU A 372 16.62 -0.27 9.34
N CYS A 373 15.72 -1.14 8.87
CA CYS A 373 14.31 -1.14 9.25
C CYS A 373 13.93 -2.35 10.10
N HIS A 374 14.45 -3.54 9.78
CA HIS A 374 14.07 -4.81 10.39
C HIS A 374 14.99 -5.24 11.55
N GLY A 375 15.97 -4.43 11.92
CA GLY A 375 16.83 -4.72 13.05
C GLY A 375 16.06 -4.76 14.38
N PRO A 376 16.64 -5.38 15.43
CA PRO A 376 16.01 -5.44 16.75
C PRO A 376 15.84 -4.05 17.37
N GLU A 377 16.70 -3.12 17.00
CA GLU A 377 16.68 -1.73 17.47
C GLU A 377 16.94 -0.79 16.28
N PRO A 378 15.96 -0.67 15.36
CA PRO A 378 16.09 0.31 14.30
C PRO A 378 16.16 1.69 14.93
N ASN A 379 17.14 2.49 14.56
CA ASN A 379 17.34 3.83 15.10
C ASN A 379 17.18 4.90 14.02
N PRO A 380 15.97 5.07 13.49
CA PRO A 380 15.69 6.15 12.55
C PRO A 380 15.78 7.49 13.30
N GLN A 381 16.49 8.44 12.71
CA GLN A 381 16.59 9.77 13.27
C GLN A 381 15.31 10.55 12.96
N LYS A 382 14.68 11.11 14.00
CA LYS A 382 13.46 11.89 13.86
C LYS A 382 13.78 13.33 13.47
N LEU A 383 13.14 13.80 12.41
CA LEU A 383 13.09 15.23 12.05
C LEU A 383 11.85 15.84 12.72
N GLU A 384 12.03 16.58 13.80
CA GLU A 384 10.93 17.10 14.62
C GLU A 384 9.94 17.99 13.86
N SER A 385 10.42 18.72 12.83
CA SER A 385 9.60 19.67 12.08
C SER A 385 8.70 19.06 11.00
N GLU A 386 8.93 17.80 10.59
CA GLU A 386 8.32 17.24 9.38
C GLU A 386 7.52 15.95 9.62
N HIS A 387 7.48 15.41 10.85
CA HIS A 387 6.93 14.08 11.16
C HIS A 387 7.52 12.97 10.27
N LEU A 388 8.77 13.11 9.88
CA LEU A 388 9.53 12.19 9.08
C LEU A 388 10.63 11.54 9.91
N LEU A 389 10.95 10.30 9.60
CA LEU A 389 12.10 9.58 10.09
C LEU A 389 13.14 9.46 8.98
N THR A 390 14.40 9.60 9.30
CA THR A 390 15.50 9.43 8.36
C THR A 390 16.23 8.12 8.63
N ILE A 391 16.62 7.45 7.55
CA ILE A 391 17.42 6.24 7.53
C ILE A 391 18.60 6.41 6.57
N PHE A 392 19.56 5.49 6.59
CA PHE A 392 20.78 5.52 5.78
C PHE A 392 21.55 6.85 5.95
N ASP A 393 21.84 7.22 7.20
CA ASP A 393 22.55 8.47 7.54
C ASP A 393 21.86 9.73 6.97
N GLY A 394 20.53 9.77 7.06
CA GLY A 394 19.72 10.91 6.61
C GLY A 394 19.44 10.96 5.10
N LYS A 395 19.89 9.96 4.33
CA LYS A 395 19.71 9.94 2.86
C LYS A 395 18.28 9.66 2.42
N VAL A 396 17.49 8.98 3.26
CA VAL A 396 16.11 8.63 2.97
C VAL A 396 15.21 9.12 4.08
N LYS A 397 14.11 9.78 3.70
CA LYS A 397 13.07 10.27 4.61
C LYS A 397 11.81 9.45 4.42
N LEU A 398 11.24 8.89 5.50
CA LEU A 398 10.01 8.11 5.49
C LEU A 398 9.02 8.67 6.52
N PRO A 399 7.71 8.57 6.28
CA PRO A 399 6.71 8.94 7.27
C PRO A 399 6.87 8.16 8.58
N GLU A 400 6.71 8.83 9.72
CA GLU A 400 6.83 8.20 11.05
C GLU A 400 5.89 6.98 11.20
N ASP A 401 4.68 7.07 10.67
CA ASP A 401 3.70 5.98 10.72
C ASP A 401 4.10 4.73 9.91
N TYR A 402 5.08 4.89 9.03
CA TYR A 402 5.58 3.79 8.24
C TYR A 402 6.30 2.75 9.12
N PHE A 403 7.12 3.22 10.05
CA PHE A 403 7.88 2.35 10.96
C PHE A 403 7.01 1.61 11.97
N LYS A 404 5.83 2.12 12.30
CA LYS A 404 4.88 1.42 13.20
C LYS A 404 4.36 0.10 12.62
N LYS A 405 4.50 -0.10 11.31
CA LYS A 405 4.05 -1.30 10.57
C LYS A 405 5.18 -2.27 10.27
N VAL A 406 6.42 -1.90 10.55
CA VAL A 406 7.59 -2.74 10.25
C VAL A 406 7.67 -3.90 11.22
N THR A 407 7.84 -5.11 10.70
CA THR A 407 8.11 -6.30 11.52
C THR A 407 9.57 -6.28 11.94
N LEU A 408 9.82 -6.14 13.23
CA LEU A 408 11.15 -6.23 13.79
C LEU A 408 11.57 -7.69 13.95
N LEU A 409 12.82 -8.00 13.58
CA LEU A 409 13.38 -9.33 13.73
C LEU A 409 13.91 -9.51 15.15
N PRO A 410 13.44 -10.53 15.88
CA PRO A 410 14.06 -10.89 17.15
C PRO A 410 15.43 -11.55 16.87
N LEU A 411 16.50 -10.78 16.90
CA LEU A 411 17.87 -11.30 16.72
C LEU A 411 18.47 -11.82 18.02
N GLN A 412 17.65 -12.12 19.03
CA GLN A 412 18.10 -12.70 20.30
C GLN A 412 18.07 -14.22 20.26
N TYR A 413 19.13 -14.83 20.77
CA TYR A 413 19.26 -16.29 20.83
C TYR A 413 18.05 -16.95 21.47
N GLY A 414 17.39 -17.86 20.76
CA GLY A 414 16.20 -18.58 21.23
C GLY A 414 14.85 -18.07 20.71
N HIS A 415 14.81 -16.99 19.98
CA HIS A 415 13.56 -16.39 19.46
C HIS A 415 13.42 -16.49 17.92
N GLY A 416 13.08 -17.62 17.44
CA GLY A 416 12.23 -17.87 16.30
C GLY A 416 12.67 -17.53 14.86
N HIS A 417 13.57 -16.59 14.57
CA HIS A 417 14.00 -16.33 13.20
C HIS A 417 15.27 -17.17 12.88
N PRO A 418 15.31 -17.89 11.73
CA PRO A 418 16.44 -18.78 11.40
C PRO A 418 17.82 -18.11 11.41
N VAL A 419 17.89 -16.77 11.26
CA VAL A 419 19.14 -15.99 11.23
C VAL A 419 20.01 -16.19 12.48
N GLU A 420 19.44 -16.44 13.64
CA GLU A 420 20.19 -16.71 14.88
C GLU A 420 21.01 -18.00 14.82
N ARG A 421 20.48 -19.00 14.12
CA ARG A 421 21.14 -20.33 13.98
C ARG A 421 21.82 -20.50 12.64
N HIS A 422 21.63 -19.56 11.73
CA HIS A 422 22.31 -19.48 10.44
C HIS A 422 23.16 -18.22 10.46
N PRO A 423 24.47 -18.29 10.84
CA PRO A 423 25.29 -17.11 10.84
C PRO A 423 25.28 -16.49 9.44
N VAL A 424 24.89 -15.24 9.37
CA VAL A 424 24.79 -14.47 8.12
C VAL A 424 26.14 -14.00 7.59
N ILE A 425 27.24 -14.48 8.22
CA ILE A 425 28.61 -14.23 7.85
C ILE A 425 29.34 -15.55 7.94
N ASP A 426 30.04 -15.94 6.88
CA ASP A 426 30.99 -17.12 6.82
C ASP A 426 30.33 -18.47 7.16
N ILE A 427 29.36 -18.90 6.37
CA ILE A 427 28.73 -20.20 6.58
C ILE A 427 29.47 -21.30 5.88
N VAL A 428 29.72 -22.33 6.64
CA VAL A 428 30.13 -23.65 6.18
C VAL A 428 28.91 -24.39 5.67
N ASP A 429 29.02 -25.05 4.52
CA ASP A 429 27.99 -25.89 3.96
C ASP A 429 27.60 -26.97 4.98
N PRO A 430 26.31 -27.01 5.43
CA PRO A 430 25.89 -28.01 6.41
C PRO A 430 26.02 -29.45 5.93
N SER A 431 26.06 -29.66 4.62
CA SER A 431 26.25 -30.97 4.00
C SER A 431 27.74 -31.32 3.79
N ASN A 432 28.63 -30.33 3.85
CA ASN A 432 30.08 -30.51 3.71
C ASN A 432 30.85 -29.47 4.52
N MET A 433 31.22 -29.82 5.72
CA MET A 433 31.91 -28.97 6.70
C MET A 433 33.22 -28.34 6.21
N ASN A 434 33.79 -28.84 5.13
CA ASN A 434 35.02 -28.31 4.52
C ASN A 434 34.75 -27.33 3.37
N HIS A 435 33.50 -27.12 3.03
CA HIS A 435 33.10 -26.21 1.95
C HIS A 435 32.45 -24.94 2.52
N VAL A 436 33.14 -23.82 2.39
CA VAL A 436 32.62 -22.52 2.77
C VAL A 436 31.66 -22.06 1.67
N LEU A 437 30.37 -22.03 1.97
CA LEU A 437 29.38 -21.43 1.11
C LEU A 437 29.60 -19.92 1.04
N LYS A 438 29.12 -19.30 -0.05
CA LYS A 438 28.98 -17.84 -0.08
C LYS A 438 28.21 -17.41 1.16
N PRO A 439 28.61 -16.31 1.83
CA PRO A 439 27.94 -15.85 3.03
C PRO A 439 26.44 -15.84 2.85
N ILE A 440 25.69 -16.46 3.76
CA ILE A 440 24.24 -16.33 3.80
C ILE A 440 23.89 -14.90 4.20
N ASN A 441 22.97 -14.31 3.48
CA ASN A 441 22.40 -13.01 3.81
C ASN A 441 20.88 -13.08 3.69
N CYS A 442 20.19 -12.00 3.99
CA CYS A 442 18.73 -11.95 3.92
C CYS A 442 18.19 -12.43 2.56
N LEU A 443 18.88 -12.10 1.47
CA LEU A 443 18.49 -12.46 0.10
C LEU A 443 18.74 -13.93 -0.25
N THR A 444 19.44 -14.68 0.58
CA THR A 444 19.57 -16.13 0.41
C THR A 444 18.22 -16.81 0.61
N CYS A 445 17.39 -16.27 1.49
CA CYS A 445 16.08 -16.81 1.83
C CYS A 445 14.92 -15.96 1.32
N HIS A 446 15.09 -14.65 1.19
CA HIS A 446 14.01 -13.72 0.87
C HIS A 446 14.16 -13.05 -0.50
N GLN A 447 13.03 -12.82 -1.18
CA GLN A 447 12.93 -11.95 -2.34
C GLN A 447 12.64 -10.51 -1.84
N PRO A 448 13.49 -9.51 -2.19
CA PRO A 448 13.40 -8.20 -1.55
C PRO A 448 12.22 -7.34 -2.06
N HIS A 449 11.64 -7.67 -3.20
CA HIS A 449 10.58 -6.88 -3.81
C HIS A 449 9.20 -7.48 -3.59
N SER A 450 9.01 -8.77 -3.86
CA SER A 450 7.70 -9.42 -3.79
C SER A 450 7.83 -10.94 -3.74
N GLY A 451 6.77 -11.63 -3.34
CA GLY A 451 6.71 -13.09 -3.30
C GLY A 451 5.30 -13.63 -3.51
N ALA A 452 5.17 -14.93 -3.74
CA ALA A 452 3.88 -15.59 -3.82
C ALA A 452 3.26 -15.80 -2.42
N ASN A 453 4.10 -15.98 -1.40
CA ASN A 453 3.68 -16.28 -0.03
C ASN A 453 4.20 -15.24 0.96
N GLN A 454 3.55 -15.18 2.12
CA GLN A 454 3.99 -14.34 3.22
C GLN A 454 5.43 -14.69 3.63
N GLY A 455 6.25 -13.68 3.92
CA GLY A 455 7.68 -13.85 4.15
C GLY A 455 8.52 -13.76 2.88
N MET A 456 7.90 -13.74 1.69
CA MET A 456 8.57 -13.52 0.38
C MET A 456 9.80 -14.43 0.20
N LEU A 457 9.68 -15.72 0.49
CA LEU A 457 10.78 -16.66 0.33
C LEU A 457 11.16 -16.83 -1.15
N VAL A 458 12.45 -17.04 -1.42
CA VAL A 458 13.02 -17.19 -2.78
C VAL A 458 12.45 -18.38 -3.55
N LYS A 459 11.91 -19.36 -2.84
CA LYS A 459 11.13 -20.46 -3.41
C LYS A 459 9.73 -20.38 -2.85
N ASP A 460 8.73 -20.41 -3.74
CA ASP A 460 7.32 -20.38 -3.39
C ASP A 460 6.89 -21.73 -2.79
N GLN A 461 7.35 -22.02 -1.60
CA GLN A 461 7.04 -23.24 -0.89
C GLN A 461 5.73 -23.11 -0.10
N ALA A 462 5.00 -24.20 0.02
CA ALA A 462 3.71 -24.22 0.69
C ALA A 462 3.81 -23.94 2.21
N ASN A 463 4.96 -24.17 2.82
CA ASN A 463 5.22 -23.91 4.24
C ASN A 463 6.73 -23.80 4.51
N ASP A 464 7.07 -23.28 5.70
CA ASP A 464 8.45 -23.02 6.11
C ASP A 464 9.29 -24.30 6.15
N MET A 465 8.72 -25.44 6.55
CA MET A 465 9.43 -26.71 6.61
C MET A 465 9.85 -27.14 5.20
N ALA A 466 8.97 -27.06 4.21
CA ALA A 466 9.30 -27.39 2.82
C ALA A 466 10.42 -26.48 2.29
N PHE A 467 10.47 -25.21 2.69
CA PHE A 467 11.56 -24.31 2.36
C PHE A 467 12.87 -24.74 3.01
N CYS A 468 12.87 -25.03 4.32
CA CYS A 468 14.07 -25.49 5.06
C CYS A 468 14.66 -26.75 4.43
N MET A 469 13.83 -27.67 3.99
CA MET A 469 14.24 -28.93 3.35
C MET A 469 14.93 -28.74 1.99
N THR A 470 14.88 -27.59 1.38
CA THR A 470 15.63 -27.31 0.15
C THR A 470 17.14 -27.29 0.36
N CYS A 471 17.57 -27.01 1.59
CA CYS A 471 18.97 -27.05 2.01
C CYS A 471 19.26 -28.18 3.04
N HIS A 472 18.26 -28.54 3.83
CA HIS A 472 18.34 -29.52 4.90
C HIS A 472 17.64 -30.83 4.51
N ALA A 473 18.09 -31.50 3.45
CA ALA A 473 17.44 -32.69 2.87
C ALA A 473 17.25 -33.84 3.88
N ASN A 474 18.06 -33.93 4.92
CA ASN A 474 18.03 -35.01 5.92
C ASN A 474 17.06 -34.74 7.09
N MET A 475 16.36 -33.59 7.13
CA MET A 475 15.38 -33.29 8.20
C MET A 475 14.12 -34.18 8.15
N THR A 476 13.91 -34.92 7.05
CA THR A 476 12.77 -35.82 6.89
C THR A 476 12.96 -37.20 7.48
N GLN A 477 14.19 -37.62 7.78
CA GLN A 477 14.46 -38.90 8.44
C GLN A 477 14.45 -38.73 9.95
N GLY A 478 13.24 -38.76 10.51
CA GLY A 478 12.93 -38.56 11.91
C GLY A 478 13.84 -39.24 12.91
N LYS A 479 14.86 -38.57 13.33
CA LYS A 479 15.43 -38.60 14.68
C LYS A 479 15.81 -37.14 14.93
N GLY A 480 14.93 -36.39 15.63
CA GLY A 480 15.34 -35.13 16.21
C GLY A 480 16.66 -35.32 16.97
N PRO A 481 17.54 -34.30 17.01
CA PRO A 481 18.73 -34.38 17.87
C PRO A 481 18.20 -34.71 19.28
N GLN A 482 18.59 -35.85 19.79
CA GLN A 482 18.44 -36.16 21.21
C GLN A 482 19.08 -34.98 21.94
N ALA A 483 18.29 -34.29 22.73
CA ALA A 483 18.78 -33.31 23.66
C ALA A 483 19.92 -34.01 24.44
N GLN A 484 21.15 -33.66 24.12
CA GLN A 484 22.28 -34.08 24.96
C GLN A 484 21.96 -33.48 26.33
N GLY A 485 21.81 -34.39 27.31
CA GLY A 485 21.36 -34.10 28.62
C GLY A 485 22.14 -32.93 29.23
N ALA A 486 21.44 -32.07 29.90
CA ALA A 486 22.02 -31.08 30.77
C ALA A 486 23.02 -31.76 31.69
N PRO A 487 24.21 -31.19 31.92
CA PRO A 487 25.13 -31.72 32.89
C PRO A 487 24.44 -31.75 34.27
N PRO A 488 24.70 -32.79 35.12
CA PRO A 488 24.00 -32.89 36.39
C PRO A 488 24.36 -31.69 37.28
N GLU A 489 23.35 -31.03 37.78
CA GLU A 489 23.49 -30.10 38.91
C GLU A 489 24.09 -30.85 40.10
N GLY A 490 25.24 -30.40 40.58
CA GLY A 490 25.79 -30.87 41.83
C GLY A 490 27.28 -31.14 41.82
N ALA A 491 28.11 -30.11 41.72
CA ALA A 491 29.47 -30.17 42.29
C ALA A 491 29.80 -28.82 42.94
N GLN A 492 29.60 -28.72 44.24
CA GLN A 492 30.12 -27.61 45.03
C GLN A 492 31.65 -27.63 45.00
N PRO A 493 32.35 -26.53 44.94
CA PRO A 493 33.80 -26.49 45.04
C PRO A 493 34.22 -26.72 46.52
N GLN A 494 34.88 -27.82 46.79
CA GLN A 494 35.57 -28.01 48.03
C GLN A 494 36.79 -27.10 48.08
N GLY A 495 36.85 -26.30 49.16
CA GLY A 495 37.94 -25.41 49.47
C GLY A 495 39.27 -26.16 49.70
N GLY A 496 40.27 -25.88 48.92
CA GLY A 496 41.66 -26.29 49.16
C GLY A 496 42.38 -25.26 50.00
N LYS A 497 42.73 -25.62 51.23
CA LYS A 497 43.60 -24.86 52.10
C LYS A 497 45.06 -24.93 51.58
N THR A 498 45.67 -23.76 51.56
CA THR A 498 47.09 -23.50 51.40
C THR A 498 48.03 -24.26 52.34
N LYS A 499 49.13 -24.68 51.83
CA LYS A 499 50.46 -24.58 52.44
C LYS A 499 51.42 -24.04 51.38
#